data_977d9cda51f5616bdefa9a3d6fe7bf22
#
_entry.id   977d9cda51f5616bdefa9a3d6fe7bf22
#
_cell.length_a   1.000
_cell.length_b   1.000
_cell.length_c   1.000
_cell.angle_alpha   90.00
_cell.angle_beta   90.00
_cell.angle_gamma   90.00
#
_symmetry.space_group_name_H-M   'P 1'
#
loop_
_entity.id
_entity.type
_entity.pdbx_description
1 polymer ?
#
loop_
_entity_poly.entity_id
_entity_poly.type
_entity_poly.pdbx_seq_one_letter_code
_entity_poly.pdbx_strand_id
1 'polypeptide(L)'
;MNTARKLFDTLNDEYLAVHKAKEDLFWSTYMASSDDHAGFARAEQAYKEFISDPARLASVREALASLARVPESADRQSLEHGLRGWLALFECNIVDSDVARDLMRELIDVESGLFARRKDLALHHINEAGAREEATLSMLSTNLVTNPNEAARRSSHDALMGLERWVLDNGFLDIVRKRNAFARAQGFADYFEYKVRKNEQMSCAELFTVLDDFEARTRAANERAMHELTQAHGAGATEPWNLRFNISGDITRQFDPYLSFAKGLQRWVDSFRRLGISYRGATLQLDLLERKGKYQNGFCHGPIPTFYDRDNKWVAGQINFTAEAQPDQVGSGARAINTLFHEGGHAAHFANVTQNAPCFSQEFAPTSMAYAETQSMFCDSLLDDADWLKRYARNAAGEPVPDSLIRQRIETTQPFAAFAQRGILVVPFFERALYQLSDDALDNETVLALARDCERRILGVPVGPRPLLAIPHLLNQESAASYHGYLLANMAVYQTRAYFEREYGYLTDNPAIGPALARHYWAPGNSLSHNETLISLTGEPFNAKYLADSCNRTVDEAWAEARAKITAAATRDYPPHPANDLDATIRIVHGAEVLADNTESDEAMCMGFERWIGEHYPASQQGTAQH
;
A
#
# COMPACT_ATOMS: atom_id res chain seq x y z
N MET A 1 -13.96 -9.19 37.78
CA MET A 1 -12.55 -8.82 37.59
C MET A 1 -11.67 -10.05 37.28
N ASN A 2 -11.39 -10.95 38.21
CA ASN A 2 -10.40 -12.03 38.02
C ASN A 2 -10.69 -12.94 36.81
N THR A 3 -11.95 -13.35 36.60
CA THR A 3 -12.34 -14.17 35.44
C THR A 3 -12.13 -13.43 34.13
N ALA A 4 -12.51 -12.15 34.06
CA ALA A 4 -12.31 -11.31 32.87
C ALA A 4 -10.82 -11.07 32.58
N ARG A 5 -10.00 -10.87 33.63
CA ARG A 5 -8.53 -10.77 33.50
C ARG A 5 -7.93 -12.05 32.95
N LYS A 6 -8.31 -13.20 33.53
CA LYS A 6 -7.82 -14.50 33.03
C LYS A 6 -8.18 -14.74 31.57
N LEU A 7 -9.41 -14.41 31.17
CA LEU A 7 -9.82 -14.51 29.76
C LEU A 7 -8.95 -13.61 28.87
N PHE A 8 -8.77 -12.35 29.26
CA PHE A 8 -7.96 -11.38 28.52
C PHE A 8 -6.52 -11.85 28.33
N ASP A 9 -5.88 -12.31 29.42
CA ASP A 9 -4.51 -12.83 29.35
C ASP A 9 -4.42 -14.08 28.47
N THR A 10 -5.40 -14.98 28.54
CA THR A 10 -5.47 -16.18 27.69
C THR A 10 -5.61 -15.82 26.22
N LEU A 11 -6.48 -14.84 25.87
CA LEU A 11 -6.65 -14.38 24.49
C LEU A 11 -5.35 -13.79 23.94
N ASN A 12 -4.65 -12.97 24.72
CA ASN A 12 -3.37 -12.41 24.31
C ASN A 12 -2.32 -13.50 24.04
N ASP A 13 -2.17 -14.46 24.96
CA ASP A 13 -1.16 -15.54 24.85
C ASP A 13 -1.46 -16.46 23.66
N GLU A 14 -2.72 -16.89 23.48
CA GLU A 14 -3.12 -17.77 22.38
C GLU A 14 -3.01 -17.08 21.02
N TYR A 15 -3.43 -15.81 20.93
CA TYR A 15 -3.28 -15.03 19.70
C TYR A 15 -1.82 -14.91 19.29
N LEU A 16 -0.93 -14.53 20.21
CA LEU A 16 0.49 -14.39 19.89
C LEU A 16 1.08 -15.71 19.36
N ALA A 17 0.67 -16.84 19.91
CA ALA A 17 1.15 -18.14 19.46
C ALA A 17 0.70 -18.46 18.03
N VAL A 18 -0.59 -18.32 17.71
CA VAL A 18 -1.11 -18.65 16.37
C VAL A 18 -0.70 -17.61 15.33
N HIS A 19 -0.65 -16.32 15.71
CA HIS A 19 -0.23 -15.23 14.83
C HIS A 19 1.24 -15.41 14.43
N LYS A 20 2.14 -15.56 15.41
CA LYS A 20 3.57 -15.73 15.13
C LYS A 20 3.86 -16.96 14.28
N ALA A 21 3.23 -18.09 14.57
CA ALA A 21 3.41 -19.32 13.81
C ALA A 21 3.01 -19.14 12.34
N LYS A 22 1.90 -18.44 12.08
CA LYS A 22 1.46 -18.11 10.72
C LYS A 22 2.43 -17.14 10.04
N GLU A 23 2.84 -16.06 10.71
CA GLU A 23 3.66 -15.02 10.11
C GLU A 23 5.09 -15.50 9.81
N ASP A 24 5.69 -16.34 10.66
CA ASP A 24 7.01 -16.92 10.40
C ASP A 24 7.01 -17.83 9.15
N LEU A 25 5.95 -18.63 8.97
CA LEU A 25 5.80 -19.49 7.78
C LEU A 25 5.41 -18.68 6.53
N PHE A 26 4.60 -17.64 6.69
CA PHE A 26 4.31 -16.69 5.61
C PHE A 26 5.62 -16.08 5.07
N TRP A 27 6.44 -15.50 5.94
CA TRP A 27 7.72 -14.92 5.54
C TRP A 27 8.61 -15.95 4.82
N SER A 28 8.84 -17.11 5.45
CA SER A 28 9.78 -18.09 4.91
C SER A 28 9.34 -18.65 3.55
N THR A 29 8.04 -18.86 3.34
CA THR A 29 7.51 -19.36 2.07
C THR A 29 7.46 -18.27 0.97
N TYR A 30 7.07 -17.04 1.32
CA TYR A 30 7.01 -15.92 0.36
C TYR A 30 8.41 -15.41 -0.03
N MET A 31 9.37 -15.51 0.87
CA MET A 31 10.77 -15.21 0.56
C MET A 31 11.52 -16.37 -0.09
N ALA A 32 10.83 -17.47 -0.44
CA ALA A 32 11.42 -18.67 -1.03
C ALA A 32 12.63 -19.21 -0.23
N SER A 33 12.61 -19.04 1.10
CA SER A 33 13.59 -19.65 2.01
C SER A 33 13.11 -20.98 2.57
N SER A 34 11.84 -21.36 2.34
CA SER A 34 11.21 -22.61 2.73
C SER A 34 10.15 -23.02 1.70
N ASP A 35 10.01 -24.34 1.49
CA ASP A 35 8.96 -24.93 0.67
C ASP A 35 7.79 -25.51 1.52
N ASP A 36 7.72 -25.18 2.83
CA ASP A 36 6.67 -25.70 3.73
C ASP A 36 5.33 -24.97 3.55
N HIS A 37 4.80 -24.99 2.31
CA HIS A 37 3.48 -24.45 2.00
C HIS A 37 2.35 -25.16 2.77
N ALA A 38 2.50 -26.45 3.06
CA ALA A 38 1.52 -27.20 3.85
C ALA A 38 1.53 -26.78 5.32
N GLY A 39 2.70 -26.50 5.90
CA GLY A 39 2.83 -25.91 7.23
C GLY A 39 2.19 -24.54 7.31
N PHE A 40 2.46 -23.69 6.32
CA PHE A 40 1.84 -22.37 6.23
C PHE A 40 0.32 -22.45 6.16
N ALA A 41 -0.25 -23.29 5.28
CA ALA A 41 -1.69 -23.47 5.19
C ALA A 41 -2.34 -23.89 6.52
N ARG A 42 -1.71 -24.82 7.26
CA ARG A 42 -2.20 -25.23 8.61
C ARG A 42 -2.13 -24.10 9.63
N ALA A 43 -1.06 -23.32 9.63
CA ALA A 43 -0.90 -22.19 10.54
C ALA A 43 -1.92 -21.06 10.23
N GLU A 44 -2.14 -20.78 8.95
CA GLU A 44 -3.16 -19.84 8.52
C GLU A 44 -4.57 -20.29 8.91
N GLN A 45 -4.88 -21.58 8.76
CA GLN A 45 -6.16 -22.12 9.21
C GLN A 45 -6.32 -21.97 10.73
N ALA A 46 -5.31 -22.31 11.53
CA ALA A 46 -5.37 -22.16 12.99
C ALA A 46 -5.58 -20.70 13.41
N TYR A 47 -4.93 -19.74 12.73
CA TYR A 47 -5.16 -18.32 12.95
C TYR A 47 -6.60 -17.91 12.62
N LYS A 48 -7.12 -18.33 11.46
CA LYS A 48 -8.50 -18.05 11.04
C LYS A 48 -9.52 -18.66 12.00
N GLU A 49 -9.31 -19.89 12.46
CA GLU A 49 -10.16 -20.54 13.47
C GLU A 49 -10.15 -19.76 14.79
N PHE A 50 -9.00 -19.23 15.21
CA PHE A 50 -8.92 -18.42 16.42
C PHE A 50 -9.75 -17.13 16.30
N ILE A 51 -9.60 -16.36 15.22
CA ILE A 51 -10.26 -15.04 15.08
C ILE A 51 -11.75 -15.14 14.74
N SER A 52 -12.24 -16.29 14.28
CA SER A 52 -13.64 -16.51 13.89
C SER A 52 -14.46 -17.34 14.87
N ASP A 53 -13.91 -17.67 16.05
CA ASP A 53 -14.53 -18.56 17.03
C ASP A 53 -15.72 -17.88 17.77
N PRO A 54 -16.97 -18.36 17.56
CA PRO A 54 -18.15 -17.79 18.23
C PRO A 54 -18.15 -17.98 19.75
N ALA A 55 -17.47 -19.01 20.27
CA ALA A 55 -17.38 -19.24 21.72
C ALA A 55 -16.47 -18.19 22.39
N ARG A 56 -15.39 -17.79 21.73
CA ARG A 56 -14.54 -16.68 22.19
C ARG A 56 -15.28 -15.36 22.18
N LEU A 57 -16.00 -15.05 21.10
CA LEU A 57 -16.85 -13.86 21.01
C LEU A 57 -17.88 -13.80 22.15
N ALA A 58 -18.59 -14.91 22.41
CA ALA A 58 -19.55 -14.98 23.51
C ALA A 58 -18.89 -14.74 24.86
N SER A 59 -17.73 -15.35 25.11
CA SER A 59 -16.96 -15.19 26.34
C SER A 59 -16.51 -13.75 26.57
N VAL A 60 -16.08 -13.04 25.51
CA VAL A 60 -15.70 -11.61 25.59
C VAL A 60 -16.91 -10.74 25.93
N ARG A 61 -18.06 -10.98 25.29
CA ARG A 61 -19.33 -10.26 25.58
C ARG A 61 -19.76 -10.46 27.04
N GLU A 62 -19.68 -11.69 27.55
CA GLU A 62 -20.00 -11.98 28.94
C GLU A 62 -19.03 -11.30 29.92
N ALA A 63 -17.73 -11.32 29.62
CA ALA A 63 -16.72 -10.64 30.43
C ALA A 63 -16.98 -9.13 30.51
N LEU A 64 -17.25 -8.46 29.38
CA LEU A 64 -17.61 -7.05 29.34
C LEU A 64 -18.88 -6.75 30.12
N ALA A 65 -19.93 -7.58 29.98
CA ALA A 65 -21.17 -7.43 30.76
C ALA A 65 -20.93 -7.59 32.28
N SER A 66 -20.01 -8.48 32.67
CA SER A 66 -19.62 -8.66 34.06
C SER A 66 -18.84 -7.46 34.61
N LEU A 67 -17.94 -6.88 33.81
CA LEU A 67 -17.15 -5.69 34.18
C LEU A 67 -18.03 -4.45 34.39
N ALA A 68 -19.11 -4.32 33.64
CA ALA A 68 -20.06 -3.20 33.81
C ALA A 68 -20.66 -3.11 35.23
N ARG A 69 -20.64 -4.22 36.00
CA ARG A 69 -21.14 -4.31 37.37
C ARG A 69 -20.07 -4.06 38.44
N VAL A 70 -18.80 -3.93 38.01
CA VAL A 70 -17.66 -3.70 38.93
C VAL A 70 -17.48 -2.19 39.11
N PRO A 71 -17.18 -1.68 40.30
CA PRO A 71 -16.86 -0.27 40.51
C PRO A 71 -15.74 0.21 39.58
N GLU A 72 -15.80 1.46 39.20
CA GLU A 72 -14.85 2.05 38.27
C GLU A 72 -13.46 2.17 38.92
N SER A 73 -12.43 1.76 38.16
CA SER A 73 -11.02 1.85 38.54
C SER A 73 -10.17 1.87 37.27
N ALA A 74 -8.93 2.35 37.35
CA ALA A 74 -7.99 2.33 36.24
C ALA A 74 -7.77 0.91 35.68
N ASP A 75 -7.68 -0.09 36.57
CA ASP A 75 -7.57 -1.52 36.20
C ASP A 75 -8.80 -2.02 35.43
N ARG A 76 -10.00 -1.63 35.86
CA ARG A 76 -11.23 -1.99 35.15
C ARG A 76 -11.25 -1.33 33.76
N GLN A 77 -10.95 -0.04 33.67
CA GLN A 77 -10.94 0.72 32.40
C GLN A 77 -9.93 0.11 31.42
N SER A 78 -8.72 -0.21 31.87
CA SER A 78 -7.70 -0.86 31.05
C SER A 78 -8.15 -2.24 30.55
N LEU A 79 -8.73 -3.06 31.42
CA LEU A 79 -9.22 -4.39 31.05
C LEU A 79 -10.42 -4.31 30.10
N GLU A 80 -11.34 -3.38 30.32
CA GLU A 80 -12.48 -3.12 29.44
C GLU A 80 -11.99 -2.68 28.06
N HIS A 81 -11.01 -1.78 28.00
CA HIS A 81 -10.41 -1.31 26.73
C HIS A 81 -9.82 -2.47 25.94
N GLY A 82 -8.98 -3.32 26.54
CA GLY A 82 -8.39 -4.46 25.84
C GLY A 82 -9.43 -5.50 25.38
N LEU A 83 -10.45 -5.77 26.20
CA LEU A 83 -11.55 -6.68 25.81
C LEU A 83 -12.42 -6.09 24.69
N ARG A 84 -12.57 -4.78 24.60
CA ARG A 84 -13.24 -4.13 23.46
C ARG A 84 -12.46 -4.28 22.16
N GLY A 85 -11.12 -4.25 22.22
CA GLY A 85 -10.28 -4.59 21.07
C GLY A 85 -10.51 -6.03 20.59
N TRP A 86 -10.55 -6.99 21.51
CA TRP A 86 -10.89 -8.38 21.19
C TRP A 86 -12.31 -8.52 20.64
N LEU A 87 -13.29 -7.80 21.21
CA LEU A 87 -14.66 -7.79 20.71
C LEU A 87 -14.69 -7.33 19.24
N ALA A 88 -14.04 -6.21 18.93
CA ALA A 88 -14.00 -5.67 17.57
C ALA A 88 -13.34 -6.66 16.59
N LEU A 89 -12.23 -7.29 16.97
CA LEU A 89 -11.56 -8.30 16.14
C LEU A 89 -12.48 -9.49 15.84
N PHE A 90 -13.14 -10.04 16.85
CA PHE A 90 -14.03 -11.19 16.63
C PHE A 90 -15.29 -10.79 15.84
N GLU A 91 -15.92 -9.66 16.14
CA GLU A 91 -17.12 -9.21 15.43
C GLU A 91 -16.87 -8.97 13.94
N CYS A 92 -15.69 -8.47 13.56
CA CYS A 92 -15.31 -8.31 12.15
C CYS A 92 -15.08 -9.63 11.41
N ASN A 93 -14.65 -10.68 12.11
CA ASN A 93 -14.18 -11.91 11.49
C ASN A 93 -15.15 -13.09 11.64
N ILE A 94 -16.17 -12.97 12.49
CA ILE A 94 -17.13 -14.05 12.69
C ILE A 94 -18.00 -14.30 11.46
N VAL A 95 -18.28 -15.58 11.21
CA VAL A 95 -19.23 -16.02 10.18
C VAL A 95 -20.31 -16.84 10.89
N ASP A 96 -21.43 -16.18 11.22
CA ASP A 96 -22.47 -16.73 12.13
C ASP A 96 -23.32 -17.84 11.52
N SER A 97 -23.40 -17.91 10.18
CA SER A 97 -24.28 -18.82 9.45
C SER A 97 -23.52 -20.02 8.89
N ASP A 98 -24.06 -21.24 9.06
CA ASP A 98 -23.51 -22.45 8.43
C ASP A 98 -23.46 -22.30 6.91
N VAL A 99 -24.50 -21.69 6.32
CA VAL A 99 -24.55 -21.42 4.88
C VAL A 99 -23.42 -20.50 4.46
N ALA A 100 -23.14 -19.44 5.23
CA ALA A 100 -22.05 -18.53 4.91
C ALA A 100 -20.68 -19.21 5.08
N ARG A 101 -20.50 -20.09 6.08
CA ARG A 101 -19.26 -20.86 6.24
C ARG A 101 -19.01 -21.80 5.07
N ASP A 102 -20.02 -22.47 4.57
CA ASP A 102 -19.91 -23.36 3.40
C ASP A 102 -19.58 -22.56 2.13
N LEU A 103 -20.25 -21.42 1.90
CA LEU A 103 -19.94 -20.50 0.80
C LEU A 103 -18.52 -19.94 0.87
N MET A 104 -18.01 -19.65 2.06
CA MET A 104 -16.63 -19.20 2.23
C MET A 104 -15.62 -20.29 1.81
N ARG A 105 -15.85 -21.56 2.18
CA ARG A 105 -15.00 -22.68 1.73
C ARG A 105 -15.03 -22.82 0.22
N GLU A 106 -16.22 -22.78 -0.39
CA GLU A 106 -16.36 -22.83 -1.84
C GLU A 106 -15.63 -21.67 -2.54
N LEU A 107 -15.71 -20.45 -1.97
CA LEU A 107 -14.99 -19.28 -2.49
C LEU A 107 -13.48 -19.48 -2.49
N ILE A 108 -12.91 -19.99 -1.40
CA ILE A 108 -11.48 -20.28 -1.30
C ILE A 108 -11.06 -21.26 -2.41
N ASP A 109 -11.84 -22.29 -2.65
CA ASP A 109 -11.53 -23.30 -3.68
C ASP A 109 -11.57 -22.72 -5.10
N VAL A 110 -12.61 -21.96 -5.45
CA VAL A 110 -12.72 -21.37 -6.81
C VAL A 110 -11.70 -20.27 -7.07
N GLU A 111 -11.40 -19.44 -6.08
CA GLU A 111 -10.38 -18.40 -6.19
C GLU A 111 -8.97 -18.99 -6.32
N SER A 112 -8.65 -20.00 -5.51
CA SER A 112 -7.40 -20.76 -5.62
C SER A 112 -7.27 -21.43 -6.98
N GLY A 113 -8.37 -21.98 -7.51
CA GLY A 113 -8.42 -22.56 -8.84
C GLY A 113 -8.17 -21.54 -9.96
N LEU A 114 -8.74 -20.33 -9.85
CA LEU A 114 -8.48 -19.25 -10.81
C LEU A 114 -7.00 -18.82 -10.78
N PHE A 115 -6.46 -18.65 -9.57
CA PHE A 115 -5.05 -18.28 -9.39
C PHE A 115 -4.09 -19.32 -9.95
N ALA A 116 -4.33 -20.62 -9.71
CA ALA A 116 -3.53 -21.72 -10.24
C ALA A 116 -3.53 -21.71 -11.77
N ARG A 117 -4.70 -21.57 -12.41
CA ARG A 117 -4.80 -21.48 -13.87
C ARG A 117 -4.10 -20.26 -14.45
N ARG A 118 -4.11 -19.11 -13.73
CA ARG A 118 -3.43 -17.88 -14.17
C ARG A 118 -1.91 -18.04 -14.19
N LYS A 119 -1.34 -18.83 -13.30
CA LYS A 119 0.10 -19.09 -13.23
C LYS A 119 0.64 -19.73 -14.51
N ASP A 120 -0.18 -20.54 -15.19
CA ASP A 120 0.19 -21.25 -16.41
C ASP A 120 -0.11 -20.44 -17.69
N LEU A 121 -0.64 -19.22 -17.57
CA LEU A 121 -0.98 -18.37 -18.70
C LEU A 121 0.27 -17.72 -19.30
N ALA A 122 0.65 -18.14 -20.51
CA ALA A 122 1.69 -17.52 -21.30
C ALA A 122 1.14 -16.30 -22.06
N LEU A 123 1.70 -15.13 -21.83
CA LEU A 123 1.38 -13.90 -22.57
C LEU A 123 2.39 -13.72 -23.71
N HIS A 124 1.94 -13.15 -24.80
CA HIS A 124 2.77 -12.90 -25.97
C HIS A 124 2.51 -11.51 -26.53
N HIS A 125 3.55 -10.90 -27.08
CA HIS A 125 3.44 -9.67 -27.85
C HIS A 125 4.27 -9.75 -29.14
N ILE A 126 4.09 -8.76 -30.00
CA ILE A 126 4.94 -8.53 -31.16
C ILE A 126 5.98 -7.49 -30.77
N ASN A 127 7.26 -7.85 -30.83
CA ASN A 127 8.36 -6.94 -30.51
C ASN A 127 8.67 -5.95 -31.65
N GLU A 128 9.66 -5.09 -31.48
CA GLU A 128 10.05 -4.07 -32.45
C GLU A 128 10.53 -4.65 -33.79
N ALA A 129 11.07 -5.86 -33.79
CA ALA A 129 11.50 -6.57 -34.98
C ALA A 129 10.34 -7.26 -35.71
N GLY A 130 9.10 -7.17 -35.22
CA GLY A 130 7.93 -7.84 -35.74
C GLY A 130 7.84 -9.33 -35.40
N ALA A 131 8.68 -9.83 -34.50
CA ALA A 131 8.64 -11.21 -34.02
C ALA A 131 7.69 -11.38 -32.85
N ARG A 132 6.94 -12.48 -32.81
CA ARG A 132 6.14 -12.87 -31.67
C ARG A 132 7.02 -13.50 -30.61
N GLU A 133 6.96 -12.99 -29.40
CA GLU A 133 7.72 -13.52 -28.26
C GLU A 133 6.85 -13.60 -27.01
N GLU A 134 7.21 -14.48 -26.10
CA GLU A 134 6.59 -14.57 -24.77
C GLU A 134 7.05 -13.40 -23.92
N ALA A 135 6.11 -12.83 -23.16
CA ALA A 135 6.37 -11.66 -22.34
C ALA A 135 5.71 -11.79 -20.97
N THR A 136 6.39 -11.27 -19.93
CA THR A 136 5.82 -11.15 -18.60
C THR A 136 4.89 -9.92 -18.51
N LEU A 137 4.03 -9.87 -17.49
CA LEU A 137 3.20 -8.68 -17.20
C LEU A 137 4.05 -7.42 -17.03
N SER A 138 5.21 -7.57 -16.39
CA SER A 138 6.16 -6.48 -16.19
C SER A 138 6.72 -5.96 -17.50
N MET A 139 7.15 -6.84 -18.41
CA MET A 139 7.63 -6.47 -19.75
C MET A 139 6.56 -5.74 -20.56
N LEU A 140 5.33 -6.27 -20.60
CA LEU A 140 4.22 -5.62 -21.32
C LEU A 140 3.91 -4.23 -20.76
N SER A 141 3.87 -4.10 -19.44
CA SER A 141 3.63 -2.81 -18.77
C SER A 141 4.77 -1.81 -19.01
N THR A 142 6.02 -2.26 -19.00
CA THR A 142 7.19 -1.43 -19.28
C THR A 142 7.18 -0.94 -20.74
N ASN A 143 6.85 -1.81 -21.70
CA ASN A 143 6.71 -1.43 -23.10
C ASN A 143 5.70 -0.31 -23.33
N LEU A 144 4.57 -0.32 -22.60
CA LEU A 144 3.57 0.75 -22.70
C LEU A 144 4.07 2.11 -22.24
N VAL A 145 5.11 2.15 -21.43
CA VAL A 145 5.67 3.40 -20.88
C VAL A 145 6.90 3.86 -21.65
N THR A 146 7.75 2.94 -22.11
CA THR A 146 9.11 3.26 -22.55
C THR A 146 9.40 2.97 -24.01
N ASN A 147 8.59 2.11 -24.66
CA ASN A 147 8.89 1.69 -26.03
C ASN A 147 8.50 2.78 -27.04
N PRO A 148 9.42 3.29 -27.89
CA PRO A 148 9.10 4.31 -28.88
C PRO A 148 8.22 3.79 -30.05
N ASN A 149 8.22 2.47 -30.30
CA ASN A 149 7.44 1.87 -31.39
C ASN A 149 5.97 1.68 -31.00
N GLU A 150 5.07 2.42 -31.64
CA GLU A 150 3.64 2.36 -31.38
C GLU A 150 3.04 0.98 -31.62
N ALA A 151 3.46 0.26 -32.66
CA ALA A 151 2.94 -1.06 -32.98
C ALA A 151 3.31 -2.09 -31.88
N ALA A 152 4.52 -2.01 -31.33
CA ALA A 152 4.95 -2.82 -30.21
C ALA A 152 4.17 -2.47 -28.93
N ARG A 153 3.93 -1.19 -28.65
CA ARG A 153 3.07 -0.77 -27.54
C ARG A 153 1.65 -1.28 -27.70
N ARG A 154 1.07 -1.15 -28.89
CA ARG A 154 -0.29 -1.66 -29.17
C ARG A 154 -0.37 -3.17 -28.95
N SER A 155 0.60 -3.92 -29.47
CA SER A 155 0.64 -5.38 -29.25
C SER A 155 0.75 -5.75 -27.76
N SER A 156 1.54 -5.02 -26.99
CA SER A 156 1.66 -5.20 -25.53
C SER A 156 0.35 -4.88 -24.83
N HIS A 157 -0.34 -3.82 -25.23
CA HIS A 157 -1.67 -3.46 -24.70
C HIS A 157 -2.70 -4.53 -25.01
N ASP A 158 -2.77 -5.02 -26.25
CA ASP A 158 -3.73 -6.04 -26.67
C ASP A 158 -3.51 -7.35 -25.88
N ALA A 159 -2.25 -7.71 -25.60
CA ALA A 159 -1.91 -8.85 -24.74
C ALA A 159 -2.41 -8.65 -23.29
N LEU A 160 -2.25 -7.46 -22.74
CA LEU A 160 -2.76 -7.14 -21.39
C LEU A 160 -4.30 -7.14 -21.35
N MET A 161 -4.97 -6.57 -22.34
CA MET A 161 -6.44 -6.55 -22.40
C MET A 161 -7.03 -7.94 -22.62
N GLY A 162 -6.28 -8.86 -23.26
CA GLY A 162 -6.64 -10.27 -23.35
C GLY A 162 -6.83 -10.95 -21.99
N LEU A 163 -6.19 -10.43 -20.92
CA LEU A 163 -6.38 -10.93 -19.56
C LEU A 163 -7.81 -10.72 -19.04
N GLU A 164 -8.47 -9.64 -19.41
CA GLU A 164 -9.86 -9.39 -18.96
C GLU A 164 -10.80 -10.48 -19.49
N ARG A 165 -10.69 -10.80 -20.77
CA ARG A 165 -11.47 -11.87 -21.37
C ARG A 165 -11.12 -13.21 -20.74
N TRP A 166 -9.83 -13.49 -20.57
CA TRP A 166 -9.38 -14.72 -19.95
C TRP A 166 -9.93 -14.88 -18.52
N VAL A 167 -9.91 -13.84 -17.70
CA VAL A 167 -10.46 -13.85 -16.33
C VAL A 167 -11.95 -14.18 -16.35
N LEU A 168 -12.73 -13.56 -17.24
CA LEU A 168 -14.17 -13.83 -17.38
C LEU A 168 -14.44 -15.27 -17.85
N ASP A 169 -13.68 -15.76 -18.83
CA ASP A 169 -13.84 -17.12 -19.38
C ASP A 169 -13.37 -18.22 -18.39
N ASN A 170 -12.59 -17.86 -17.35
CA ASN A 170 -12.05 -18.80 -16.38
C ASN A 170 -12.74 -18.78 -15.00
N GLY A 171 -13.97 -18.27 -14.91
CA GLY A 171 -14.83 -18.48 -13.75
C GLY A 171 -14.94 -17.29 -12.81
N PHE A 172 -14.49 -16.11 -13.17
CA PHE A 172 -14.60 -14.91 -12.32
C PHE A 172 -16.06 -14.56 -11.99
N LEU A 173 -16.98 -14.74 -12.93
CA LEU A 173 -18.41 -14.46 -12.69
C LEU A 173 -19.03 -15.40 -11.64
N ASP A 174 -18.57 -16.63 -11.55
CA ASP A 174 -18.98 -17.55 -10.48
C ASP A 174 -18.46 -17.09 -9.12
N ILE A 175 -17.24 -16.58 -9.07
CA ILE A 175 -16.68 -15.95 -7.86
C ILE A 175 -17.56 -14.77 -7.42
N VAL A 176 -17.95 -13.88 -8.35
CA VAL A 176 -18.82 -12.73 -8.05
C VAL A 176 -20.17 -13.18 -7.47
N ARG A 177 -20.82 -14.19 -8.10
CA ARG A 177 -22.08 -14.76 -7.60
C ARG A 177 -21.94 -15.33 -6.19
N LYS A 178 -20.89 -16.10 -5.94
CA LYS A 178 -20.62 -16.71 -4.63
C LYS A 178 -20.31 -15.67 -3.56
N ARG A 179 -19.55 -14.62 -3.90
CA ARG A 179 -19.28 -13.49 -3.00
C ARG A 179 -20.57 -12.78 -2.62
N ASN A 180 -21.46 -12.50 -3.57
CA ASN A 180 -22.78 -11.91 -3.29
C ASN A 180 -23.66 -12.83 -2.46
N ALA A 181 -23.68 -14.13 -2.76
CA ALA A 181 -24.41 -15.12 -1.96
C ALA A 181 -23.92 -15.16 -0.51
N PHE A 182 -22.59 -15.14 -0.32
CA PHE A 182 -21.96 -15.07 1.00
C PHE A 182 -22.35 -13.80 1.76
N ALA A 183 -22.29 -12.63 1.11
CA ALA A 183 -22.66 -11.36 1.73
C ALA A 183 -24.15 -11.32 2.13
N ARG A 184 -25.03 -11.80 1.25
CA ARG A 184 -26.46 -11.93 1.54
C ARG A 184 -26.75 -12.89 2.71
N ALA A 185 -25.99 -13.99 2.81
CA ALA A 185 -26.10 -14.90 3.95
C ALA A 185 -25.64 -14.27 5.28
N GLN A 186 -24.86 -13.19 5.22
CA GLN A 186 -24.42 -12.37 6.35
C GLN A 186 -25.33 -11.14 6.59
N GLY A 187 -26.43 -10.99 5.83
CA GLY A 187 -27.42 -9.91 6.01
C GLY A 187 -27.09 -8.61 5.26
N PHE A 188 -26.13 -8.61 4.35
CA PHE A 188 -25.80 -7.46 3.49
C PHE A 188 -26.48 -7.58 2.12
N ALA A 189 -26.68 -6.46 1.45
CA ALA A 189 -27.31 -6.44 0.12
C ALA A 189 -26.38 -7.09 -0.94
N ASP A 190 -25.11 -6.79 -0.89
CA ASP A 190 -24.09 -7.30 -1.79
C ASP A 190 -22.70 -7.38 -1.11
N TYR A 191 -21.73 -7.95 -1.83
CA TYR A 191 -20.38 -8.15 -1.31
C TYR A 191 -19.60 -6.83 -1.13
N PHE A 192 -19.86 -5.81 -1.94
CA PHE A 192 -19.23 -4.51 -1.79
C PHE A 192 -19.64 -3.84 -0.48
N GLU A 193 -20.95 -3.85 -0.16
CA GLU A 193 -21.46 -3.34 1.11
C GLU A 193 -20.86 -4.08 2.32
N TYR A 194 -20.82 -5.43 2.26
CA TYR A 194 -20.17 -6.24 3.29
C TYR A 194 -18.73 -5.82 3.54
N LYS A 195 -17.94 -5.68 2.47
CA LYS A 195 -16.51 -5.37 2.58
C LYS A 195 -16.27 -3.94 3.08
N VAL A 196 -17.01 -2.96 2.60
CA VAL A 196 -16.90 -1.58 3.08
C VAL A 196 -17.22 -1.49 4.58
N ARG A 197 -18.31 -2.13 5.00
CA ARG A 197 -18.66 -2.17 6.43
C ARG A 197 -17.60 -2.86 7.27
N LYS A 198 -17.06 -3.97 6.81
CA LYS A 198 -16.05 -4.76 7.51
C LYS A 198 -14.71 -4.02 7.61
N ASN A 199 -14.24 -3.47 6.49
CA ASN A 199 -12.89 -2.93 6.39
C ASN A 199 -12.79 -1.47 6.84
N GLU A 200 -13.80 -0.64 6.52
CA GLU A 200 -13.77 0.80 6.79
C GLU A 200 -14.73 1.22 7.91
N GLN A 201 -15.59 0.31 8.38
CA GLN A 201 -16.61 0.57 9.40
C GLN A 201 -17.59 1.72 9.05
N MET A 202 -17.72 2.02 7.76
CA MET A 202 -18.64 3.01 7.22
C MET A 202 -19.68 2.37 6.27
N SER A 203 -20.74 3.09 5.95
CA SER A 203 -21.69 2.70 4.92
C SER A 203 -21.17 3.00 3.51
N CYS A 204 -21.68 2.30 2.49
CA CYS A 204 -21.39 2.64 1.09
C CYS A 204 -21.79 4.08 0.74
N ALA A 205 -22.87 4.62 1.35
CA ALA A 205 -23.30 5.99 1.12
C ALA A 205 -22.28 7.01 1.64
N GLU A 206 -21.71 6.79 2.82
CA GLU A 206 -20.65 7.63 3.38
C GLU A 206 -19.39 7.56 2.52
N LEU A 207 -18.95 6.37 2.14
CA LEU A 207 -17.80 6.18 1.24
C LEU A 207 -18.00 6.94 -0.08
N PHE A 208 -19.13 6.72 -0.76
CA PHE A 208 -19.36 7.34 -2.06
C PHE A 208 -19.61 8.84 -1.99
N THR A 209 -20.05 9.38 -0.85
CA THR A 209 -20.08 10.84 -0.63
C THR A 209 -18.68 11.44 -0.80
N VAL A 210 -17.65 10.77 -0.26
CA VAL A 210 -16.26 11.22 -0.39
C VAL A 210 -15.71 10.99 -1.80
N LEU A 211 -15.98 9.81 -2.39
CA LEU A 211 -15.49 9.47 -3.72
C LEU A 211 -16.13 10.34 -4.82
N ASP A 212 -17.44 10.62 -4.72
CA ASP A 212 -18.18 11.50 -5.64
C ASP A 212 -17.71 12.95 -5.52
N ASP A 213 -17.42 13.45 -4.30
CA ASP A 213 -16.83 14.78 -4.10
C ASP A 213 -15.46 14.89 -4.78
N PHE A 214 -14.61 13.88 -4.63
CA PHE A 214 -13.30 13.85 -5.30
C PHE A 214 -13.44 13.79 -6.83
N GLU A 215 -14.33 12.95 -7.33
CA GLU A 215 -14.63 12.85 -8.76
C GLU A 215 -15.04 14.21 -9.33
N ALA A 216 -16.00 14.87 -8.68
CA ALA A 216 -16.50 16.18 -9.11
C ALA A 216 -15.40 17.25 -9.10
N ARG A 217 -14.58 17.29 -8.06
CA ARG A 217 -13.49 18.28 -7.93
C ARG A 217 -12.38 18.11 -8.97
N THR A 218 -12.12 16.88 -9.44
CA THR A 218 -10.99 16.58 -10.34
C THR A 218 -11.41 16.44 -11.81
N ARG A 219 -12.71 16.43 -12.10
CA ARG A 219 -13.24 16.18 -13.46
C ARG A 219 -12.71 17.18 -14.50
N ALA A 220 -12.83 18.47 -14.19
CA ALA A 220 -12.41 19.52 -15.12
C ALA A 220 -10.89 19.52 -15.41
N ALA A 221 -10.06 19.19 -14.41
CA ALA A 221 -8.62 19.06 -14.60
C ALA A 221 -8.29 17.87 -15.50
N ASN A 222 -8.95 16.73 -15.28
CA ASN A 222 -8.78 15.55 -16.12
C ASN A 222 -9.20 15.78 -17.58
N GLU A 223 -10.34 16.41 -17.80
CA GLU A 223 -10.83 16.76 -19.14
C GLU A 223 -9.87 17.70 -19.88
N ARG A 224 -9.34 18.72 -19.21
CA ARG A 224 -8.31 19.61 -19.78
C ARG A 224 -7.07 18.84 -20.17
N ALA A 225 -6.54 17.99 -19.29
CA ALA A 225 -5.34 17.20 -19.55
C ALA A 225 -5.49 16.31 -20.79
N MET A 226 -6.62 15.62 -20.94
CA MET A 226 -6.88 14.77 -22.11
C MET A 226 -7.02 15.62 -23.40
N HIS A 227 -7.66 16.79 -23.30
CA HIS A 227 -7.79 17.70 -24.42
C HIS A 227 -6.44 18.26 -24.87
N GLU A 228 -5.63 18.75 -23.94
CA GLU A 228 -4.29 19.31 -24.21
C GLU A 228 -3.35 18.24 -24.78
N LEU A 229 -3.41 17.00 -24.26
CA LEU A 229 -2.67 15.86 -24.77
C LEU A 229 -3.03 15.59 -26.25
N THR A 230 -4.32 15.61 -26.55
CA THR A 230 -4.81 15.40 -27.92
C THR A 230 -4.38 16.54 -28.85
N GLN A 231 -4.38 17.78 -28.38
CA GLN A 231 -3.90 18.93 -29.16
C GLN A 231 -2.39 18.85 -29.44
N ALA A 232 -1.60 18.41 -28.44
CA ALA A 232 -0.14 18.33 -28.55
C ALA A 232 0.34 17.16 -29.44
N HIS A 233 -0.32 16.02 -29.37
CA HIS A 233 0.14 14.76 -29.99
C HIS A 233 -0.83 14.17 -31.03
N GLY A 234 -1.96 14.82 -31.28
CA GLY A 234 -2.97 14.37 -32.24
C GLY A 234 -4.01 13.42 -31.65
N ALA A 235 -5.00 13.02 -32.46
CA ALA A 235 -6.15 12.23 -32.01
C ALA A 235 -5.78 10.85 -31.43
N GLY A 236 -4.66 10.26 -31.85
CA GLY A 236 -4.18 8.97 -31.32
C GLY A 236 -3.48 9.06 -29.96
N ALA A 237 -3.32 10.25 -29.40
CA ALA A 237 -2.56 10.45 -28.16
C ALA A 237 -3.20 9.78 -26.93
N THR A 238 -4.53 9.72 -26.89
CA THR A 238 -5.33 9.12 -25.83
C THR A 238 -5.67 7.65 -26.08
N GLU A 239 -5.17 7.07 -27.18
CA GLU A 239 -5.28 5.63 -27.37
C GLU A 239 -4.59 4.89 -26.20
N PRO A 240 -5.16 3.80 -25.67
CA PRO A 240 -4.69 3.20 -24.44
C PRO A 240 -3.23 2.71 -24.50
N TRP A 241 -2.73 2.34 -25.70
CA TRP A 241 -1.32 1.97 -25.91
C TRP A 241 -0.37 3.17 -26.03
N ASN A 242 -0.90 4.39 -26.25
CA ASN A 242 -0.12 5.63 -26.37
C ASN A 242 -0.17 6.46 -25.08
N LEU A 243 -1.26 6.36 -24.32
CA LEU A 243 -1.54 7.25 -23.19
C LEU A 243 -0.43 7.23 -22.14
N ARG A 244 -0.01 6.05 -21.69
CA ARG A 244 1.07 5.94 -20.68
C ARG A 244 2.41 6.43 -21.21
N PHE A 245 2.74 6.15 -22.45
CA PHE A 245 3.96 6.63 -23.12
C PHE A 245 3.99 8.16 -23.18
N ASN A 246 2.88 8.77 -23.60
CA ASN A 246 2.79 10.23 -23.72
C ASN A 246 2.80 10.95 -22.35
N ILE A 247 2.23 10.34 -21.30
CA ILE A 247 2.22 10.91 -19.95
C ILE A 247 3.58 10.77 -19.26
N SER A 248 4.29 9.65 -19.46
CA SER A 248 5.52 9.36 -18.71
C SER A 248 6.74 10.11 -19.24
N GLY A 249 6.83 10.38 -20.53
CA GLY A 249 8.00 10.96 -21.16
C GLY A 249 9.29 10.17 -20.86
N ASP A 250 10.43 10.81 -21.06
CA ASP A 250 11.75 10.22 -20.77
C ASP A 250 12.23 10.53 -19.32
N ILE A 251 11.34 11.01 -18.46
CA ILE A 251 11.71 11.52 -17.13
C ILE A 251 12.30 10.46 -16.23
N THR A 252 11.80 9.23 -16.30
CA THR A 252 12.31 8.10 -15.50
C THR A 252 13.78 7.83 -15.78
N ARG A 253 14.17 7.80 -17.05
CA ARG A 253 15.55 7.56 -17.47
C ARG A 253 16.48 8.72 -17.04
N GLN A 254 16.00 9.95 -17.14
CA GLN A 254 16.77 11.12 -16.74
C GLN A 254 16.97 11.19 -15.22
N PHE A 255 16.03 10.72 -14.41
CA PHE A 255 16.15 10.65 -12.95
C PHE A 255 16.97 9.47 -12.45
N ASP A 256 17.09 8.39 -13.22
CA ASP A 256 17.73 7.14 -12.81
C ASP A 256 19.13 7.31 -12.20
N PRO A 257 20.05 8.14 -12.78
CA PRO A 257 21.38 8.36 -12.21
C PRO A 257 21.37 8.97 -10.80
N TYR A 258 20.28 9.68 -10.42
CA TYR A 258 20.17 10.35 -9.12
C TYR A 258 19.51 9.49 -8.05
N LEU A 259 18.88 8.39 -8.45
CA LEU A 259 18.10 7.51 -7.57
C LEU A 259 18.63 6.07 -7.56
N SER A 260 19.95 5.90 -7.60
CA SER A 260 20.61 4.58 -7.46
C SER A 260 20.13 3.86 -6.20
N PHE A 261 19.77 2.58 -6.32
CA PHE A 261 19.32 1.76 -5.19
C PHE A 261 20.45 1.45 -4.21
N ALA A 262 21.69 1.40 -4.64
CA ALA A 262 22.85 1.22 -3.76
C ALA A 262 22.87 2.24 -2.60
N LYS A 263 22.38 3.45 -2.85
CA LYS A 263 22.20 4.51 -1.84
C LYS A 263 20.81 4.54 -1.19
N GLY A 264 19.91 3.64 -1.57
CA GLY A 264 18.52 3.63 -1.10
C GLY A 264 18.41 3.47 0.39
N LEU A 265 19.16 2.52 0.95
CA LEU A 265 19.15 2.24 2.39
C LEU A 265 19.62 3.46 3.22
N GLN A 266 20.71 4.11 2.80
CA GLN A 266 21.21 5.32 3.46
C GLN A 266 20.17 6.46 3.43
N ARG A 267 19.49 6.66 2.29
CA ARG A 267 18.46 7.69 2.14
C ARG A 267 17.28 7.44 3.06
N TRP A 268 16.86 6.18 3.18
CA TRP A 268 15.78 5.78 4.09
C TRP A 268 16.16 6.04 5.55
N VAL A 269 17.31 5.54 6.00
CA VAL A 269 17.81 5.73 7.37
C VAL A 269 17.92 7.23 7.71
N ASP A 270 18.54 8.02 6.84
CA ASP A 270 18.75 9.45 7.08
C ASP A 270 17.43 10.23 7.11
N SER A 271 16.51 9.95 6.18
CA SER A 271 15.22 10.63 6.13
C SER A 271 14.38 10.32 7.36
N PHE A 272 14.25 9.03 7.73
CA PHE A 272 13.40 8.60 8.86
C PHE A 272 13.97 9.09 10.20
N ARG A 273 15.28 8.99 10.39
CA ARG A 273 15.94 9.49 11.60
C ARG A 273 15.77 11.00 11.76
N ARG A 274 15.90 11.77 10.67
CA ARG A 274 15.73 13.23 10.69
C ARG A 274 14.29 13.68 10.85
N LEU A 275 13.33 12.86 10.44
CA LEU A 275 11.89 13.06 10.75
C LEU A 275 11.57 12.76 12.22
N GLY A 276 12.50 12.23 13.01
CA GLY A 276 12.27 11.82 14.39
C GLY A 276 11.47 10.51 14.51
N ILE A 277 11.50 9.67 13.47
CA ILE A 277 10.88 8.34 13.51
C ILE A 277 11.78 7.40 14.33
N SER A 278 11.17 6.65 15.25
CA SER A 278 11.82 5.61 16.04
C SER A 278 11.03 4.30 15.91
N TYR A 279 11.72 3.17 15.87
CA TYR A 279 11.10 1.84 15.87
C TYR A 279 11.03 1.20 17.27
N ARG A 280 11.36 1.95 18.33
CA ARG A 280 11.15 1.60 19.75
C ARG A 280 11.70 0.23 20.15
N GLY A 281 12.92 -0.08 19.72
CA GLY A 281 13.60 -1.33 20.03
C GLY A 281 13.15 -2.53 19.20
N ALA A 282 12.38 -2.33 18.14
CA ALA A 282 11.96 -3.40 17.24
C ALA A 282 13.14 -4.08 16.53
N THR A 283 12.94 -5.34 16.17
CA THR A 283 13.80 -6.06 15.23
C THR A 283 13.22 -5.93 13.84
N LEU A 284 14.03 -5.45 12.88
CA LEU A 284 13.63 -5.32 11.48
C LEU A 284 14.44 -6.27 10.61
N GLN A 285 13.78 -7.07 9.76
CA GLN A 285 14.44 -7.88 8.75
C GLN A 285 13.97 -7.47 7.36
N LEU A 286 14.91 -7.04 6.51
CA LEU A 286 14.65 -6.49 5.20
C LEU A 286 15.21 -7.39 4.11
N ASP A 287 14.37 -7.85 3.19
CA ASP A 287 14.75 -8.61 2.00
C ASP A 287 14.44 -7.76 0.75
N LEU A 288 15.44 -7.03 0.25
CA LEU A 288 15.21 -5.88 -0.64
C LEU A 288 15.44 -6.18 -2.14
N LEU A 289 16.04 -7.32 -2.47
CA LEU A 289 16.45 -7.63 -3.85
C LEU A 289 15.55 -8.68 -4.47
N GLU A 290 15.31 -8.57 -5.77
CA GLU A 290 14.61 -9.60 -6.53
C GLU A 290 15.42 -10.89 -6.59
N ARG A 291 14.73 -12.03 -6.55
CA ARG A 291 15.29 -13.35 -6.87
C ARG A 291 14.20 -14.33 -7.28
N LYS A 292 14.61 -15.38 -7.97
CA LYS A 292 13.70 -16.43 -8.43
C LYS A 292 12.95 -17.08 -7.26
N GLY A 293 11.64 -17.13 -7.37
CA GLY A 293 10.75 -17.77 -6.40
C GLY A 293 10.29 -16.85 -5.26
N LYS A 294 10.94 -15.71 -5.04
CA LYS A 294 10.47 -14.68 -4.10
C LYS A 294 9.17 -14.06 -4.61
N TYR A 295 8.28 -13.71 -3.68
CA TYR A 295 7.05 -12.99 -4.01
C TYR A 295 7.36 -11.64 -4.66
N GLN A 296 6.64 -11.29 -5.71
CA GLN A 296 6.98 -10.19 -6.62
C GLN A 296 6.30 -8.85 -6.29
N ASN A 297 5.99 -8.57 -5.02
CA ASN A 297 5.55 -7.25 -4.56
C ASN A 297 6.19 -6.93 -3.21
N GLY A 298 6.38 -5.63 -2.92
CA GLY A 298 6.69 -5.19 -1.57
C GLY A 298 5.55 -5.54 -0.61
N PHE A 299 5.89 -5.85 0.61
CA PHE A 299 4.97 -5.94 1.74
C PHE A 299 5.72 -5.79 3.06
N CYS A 300 4.99 -5.38 4.10
CA CYS A 300 5.43 -5.37 5.48
C CYS A 300 4.51 -6.24 6.34
N HIS A 301 5.05 -6.93 7.34
CA HIS A 301 4.26 -7.67 8.32
C HIS A 301 4.95 -7.72 9.68
N GLY A 302 4.18 -7.94 10.75
CA GLY A 302 4.67 -7.95 12.12
C GLY A 302 4.49 -9.31 12.82
N PRO A 303 5.45 -10.27 12.71
CA PRO A 303 5.37 -11.54 13.44
C PRO A 303 5.18 -11.43 14.94
N ILE A 304 5.71 -10.38 15.55
CA ILE A 304 5.44 -10.03 16.94
C ILE A 304 4.86 -8.62 16.97
N PRO A 305 3.55 -8.48 17.28
CA PRO A 305 2.91 -7.17 17.48
C PRO A 305 3.47 -6.45 18.70
N THR A 306 3.46 -5.12 18.66
CA THR A 306 3.83 -4.30 19.82
C THR A 306 2.64 -4.09 20.75
N PHE A 307 2.87 -4.13 22.04
CA PHE A 307 1.89 -3.82 23.07
C PHE A 307 2.55 -3.74 24.45
N TYR A 308 1.80 -3.30 25.48
CA TYR A 308 2.19 -3.49 26.88
C TYR A 308 1.58 -4.79 27.42
N ASP A 309 2.43 -5.68 27.93
CA ASP A 309 2.00 -6.96 28.48
C ASP A 309 1.28 -6.82 29.84
N ARG A 310 0.89 -7.96 30.43
CA ARG A 310 0.19 -8.03 31.74
C ARG A 310 0.95 -7.38 32.89
N ASP A 311 2.28 -7.28 32.80
CA ASP A 311 3.18 -6.69 33.78
C ASP A 311 3.49 -5.21 33.43
N ASN A 312 2.77 -4.65 32.47
CA ASN A 312 2.98 -3.31 31.90
C ASN A 312 4.40 -3.13 31.33
N LYS A 313 5.00 -4.21 30.83
CA LYS A 313 6.29 -4.20 30.16
C LYS A 313 6.07 -4.07 28.65
N TRP A 314 6.87 -3.20 28.03
CA TRP A 314 6.87 -3.04 26.58
C TRP A 314 7.33 -4.30 25.86
N VAL A 315 6.53 -4.78 24.93
CA VAL A 315 6.89 -5.84 23.97
C VAL A 315 7.25 -5.16 22.66
N ALA A 316 8.53 -5.14 22.34
CA ALA A 316 9.02 -4.59 21.08
C ALA A 316 8.63 -5.49 19.89
N GLY A 317 8.35 -4.87 18.73
CA GLY A 317 7.93 -5.59 17.53
C GLY A 317 9.05 -6.44 16.91
N GLN A 318 8.65 -7.55 16.29
CA GLN A 318 9.42 -8.19 15.23
C GLN A 318 8.71 -7.88 13.92
N ILE A 319 9.41 -7.24 12.97
CA ILE A 319 8.81 -6.70 11.76
C ILE A 319 9.70 -7.09 10.58
N ASN A 320 9.10 -7.59 9.53
CA ASN A 320 9.83 -7.90 8.30
C ASN A 320 9.20 -7.14 7.14
N PHE A 321 10.01 -6.67 6.21
CA PHE A 321 9.49 -6.11 4.95
C PHE A 321 10.41 -6.36 3.77
N THR A 322 9.85 -6.26 2.57
CA THR A 322 10.52 -6.63 1.34
C THR A 322 10.33 -5.59 0.25
N ALA A 323 11.28 -5.52 -0.66
CA ALA A 323 11.22 -4.79 -1.92
C ALA A 323 11.77 -5.67 -3.04
N GLU A 324 11.72 -5.20 -4.28
CA GLU A 324 12.11 -5.95 -5.48
C GLU A 324 13.06 -5.14 -6.33
N ALA A 325 14.17 -4.75 -5.73
CA ALA A 325 15.17 -3.99 -6.45
C ALA A 325 15.92 -4.87 -7.46
N GLN A 326 16.07 -4.31 -8.65
CA GLN A 326 16.98 -4.79 -9.72
C GLN A 326 17.98 -3.67 -9.99
N PRO A 327 19.08 -3.59 -9.24
CA PRO A 327 19.96 -2.41 -9.22
C PRO A 327 20.57 -2.02 -10.56
N ASP A 328 20.64 -2.94 -11.51
CA ASP A 328 21.17 -2.78 -12.88
C ASP A 328 20.13 -2.34 -13.91
N GLN A 329 18.85 -2.24 -13.52
CA GLN A 329 17.77 -1.86 -14.44
C GLN A 329 17.34 -0.40 -14.25
N VAL A 330 17.22 0.34 -15.36
CA VAL A 330 16.76 1.72 -15.38
C VAL A 330 15.38 1.87 -14.75
N GLY A 331 15.24 2.82 -13.82
CA GLY A 331 14.01 3.11 -13.08
C GLY A 331 13.71 2.17 -11.91
N SER A 332 14.44 1.05 -11.79
CA SER A 332 14.28 0.14 -10.66
C SER A 332 14.70 0.76 -9.34
N GLY A 333 15.77 1.59 -9.35
CA GLY A 333 16.24 2.28 -8.16
C GLY A 333 15.18 3.18 -7.54
N ALA A 334 14.56 4.04 -8.34
CA ALA A 334 13.49 4.92 -7.88
C ALA A 334 12.30 4.15 -7.29
N ARG A 335 11.84 3.08 -7.99
CA ARG A 335 10.74 2.24 -7.54
C ARG A 335 11.06 1.52 -6.23
N ALA A 336 12.24 0.94 -6.13
CA ALA A 336 12.64 0.21 -4.92
C ALA A 336 12.86 1.15 -3.72
N ILE A 337 13.35 2.37 -3.93
CA ILE A 337 13.43 3.39 -2.87
C ILE A 337 12.03 3.80 -2.43
N ASN A 338 11.09 3.97 -3.35
CA ASN A 338 9.69 4.24 -3.01
C ASN A 338 9.12 3.12 -2.14
N THR A 339 9.27 1.85 -2.55
CA THR A 339 8.83 0.70 -1.76
C THR A 339 9.52 0.66 -0.38
N LEU A 340 10.82 0.95 -0.30
CA LEU A 340 11.55 0.98 0.98
C LEU A 340 11.00 2.03 1.95
N PHE A 341 10.61 3.21 1.46
CA PHE A 341 9.96 4.24 2.27
C PHE A 341 8.54 3.86 2.67
N HIS A 342 7.79 3.27 1.76
CA HIS A 342 6.44 2.76 1.97
C HIS A 342 6.41 1.70 3.06
N GLU A 343 7.16 0.61 2.88
CA GLU A 343 7.22 -0.50 3.85
C GLU A 343 7.86 -0.06 5.18
N GLY A 344 8.82 0.86 5.13
CA GLY A 344 9.37 1.50 6.32
C GLY A 344 8.33 2.29 7.11
N GLY A 345 7.35 2.89 6.45
CA GLY A 345 6.20 3.57 7.06
C GLY A 345 5.24 2.60 7.78
N HIS A 346 4.90 1.48 7.15
CA HIS A 346 4.17 0.39 7.81
C HIS A 346 4.93 -0.14 9.03
N ALA A 347 6.23 -0.37 8.89
CA ALA A 347 7.07 -0.82 9.99
C ALA A 347 7.09 0.20 11.15
N ALA A 348 7.11 1.50 10.87
CA ALA A 348 7.04 2.53 11.89
C ALA A 348 5.68 2.51 12.63
N HIS A 349 4.58 2.28 11.91
CA HIS A 349 3.27 2.06 12.53
C HIS A 349 3.31 0.83 13.45
N PHE A 350 3.67 -0.34 12.94
CA PHE A 350 3.76 -1.57 13.74
C PHE A 350 4.63 -1.43 14.99
N ALA A 351 5.75 -0.69 14.90
CA ALA A 351 6.67 -0.51 16.01
C ALA A 351 6.15 0.45 17.11
N ASN A 352 5.08 1.20 16.86
CA ASN A 352 4.67 2.31 17.74
C ASN A 352 3.26 2.17 18.33
N VAL A 353 2.56 1.05 18.13
CA VAL A 353 1.24 0.83 18.74
C VAL A 353 1.41 0.56 20.24
N THR A 354 0.94 1.49 21.09
CA THR A 354 1.18 1.48 22.54
C THR A 354 -0.07 1.10 23.33
N GLN A 355 -0.76 0.06 22.88
CA GLN A 355 -1.97 -0.46 23.52
C GLN A 355 -1.64 -1.62 24.47
N ASN A 356 -2.64 -2.11 25.20
CA ASN A 356 -2.49 -3.17 26.21
C ASN A 356 -2.80 -4.58 25.70
N ALA A 357 -3.01 -4.73 24.39
CA ALA A 357 -3.28 -6.03 23.78
C ALA A 357 -2.73 -6.09 22.34
N PRO A 358 -2.27 -7.27 21.90
CA PRO A 358 -1.70 -7.45 20.55
C PRO A 358 -2.74 -7.30 19.43
N CYS A 359 -4.03 -7.41 19.70
CA CYS A 359 -5.09 -7.26 18.70
C CYS A 359 -5.22 -5.83 18.15
N PHE A 360 -4.63 -4.84 18.80
CA PHE A 360 -4.62 -3.46 18.31
C PHE A 360 -3.51 -3.16 17.29
N SER A 361 -2.50 -4.04 17.19
CA SER A 361 -1.31 -3.84 16.36
C SER A 361 -1.34 -4.76 15.14
N GLN A 362 -2.24 -4.49 14.22
CA GLN A 362 -2.37 -5.25 12.96
C GLN A 362 -2.99 -4.37 11.86
N GLU A 363 -2.83 -4.77 10.61
CA GLU A 363 -3.35 -4.06 9.43
C GLU A 363 -4.49 -4.81 8.70
N PHE A 364 -5.12 -5.78 9.37
CA PHE A 364 -6.35 -6.44 8.89
C PHE A 364 -7.56 -5.95 9.68
N ALA A 365 -8.76 -6.19 9.18
CA ALA A 365 -9.99 -5.80 9.89
C ALA A 365 -9.98 -6.29 11.35
N PRO A 366 -10.26 -5.41 12.31
CA PRO A 366 -10.96 -4.12 12.21
C PRO A 366 -10.11 -2.91 11.78
N THR A 367 -8.83 -3.05 11.48
CA THR A 367 -8.01 -1.96 10.94
C THR A 367 -8.45 -1.63 9.52
N SER A 368 -8.76 -0.35 9.27
CA SER A 368 -9.07 0.13 7.93
C SER A 368 -7.84 0.03 7.01
N MET A 369 -8.03 -0.46 5.79
CA MET A 369 -6.98 -0.45 4.78
C MET A 369 -6.51 0.98 4.48
N ALA A 370 -7.44 1.93 4.42
CA ALA A 370 -7.10 3.34 4.22
C ALA A 370 -6.23 3.90 5.36
N TYR A 371 -6.48 3.49 6.61
CA TYR A 371 -5.65 3.88 7.74
C TYR A 371 -4.25 3.28 7.63
N ALA A 372 -4.15 1.98 7.37
CA ALA A 372 -2.87 1.29 7.23
C ALA A 372 -2.01 1.92 6.12
N GLU A 373 -2.58 2.12 4.94
CA GLU A 373 -1.90 2.73 3.80
C GLU A 373 -1.56 4.21 3.99
N THR A 374 -2.27 4.93 4.86
CA THR A 374 -1.90 6.31 5.19
C THR A 374 -0.51 6.39 5.83
N GLN A 375 -0.12 5.38 6.61
CA GLN A 375 1.16 5.36 7.32
C GLN A 375 2.33 5.19 6.35
N SER A 376 2.19 4.28 5.42
CA SER A 376 3.19 3.98 4.38
C SER A 376 3.25 5.10 3.33
N MET A 377 2.10 5.50 2.78
CA MET A 377 1.99 6.49 1.72
C MET A 377 2.34 7.91 2.15
N PHE A 378 2.25 8.24 3.44
CA PHE A 378 2.81 9.48 3.94
C PHE A 378 4.33 9.50 3.79
N CYS A 379 5.01 8.42 4.13
CA CYS A 379 6.47 8.32 4.08
C CYS A 379 6.98 8.32 2.62
N ASP A 380 6.35 7.55 1.73
CA ASP A 380 6.78 7.52 0.32
C ASP A 380 6.47 8.82 -0.43
N SER A 381 5.42 9.55 -0.02
CA SER A 381 5.08 10.84 -0.62
C SER A 381 6.17 11.91 -0.49
N LEU A 382 7.09 11.76 0.45
CA LEU A 382 8.21 12.67 0.64
C LEU A 382 9.20 12.65 -0.55
N LEU A 383 9.28 11.53 -1.27
CA LEU A 383 10.15 11.36 -2.41
C LEU A 383 9.80 12.25 -3.61
N ASP A 384 8.60 12.81 -3.61
CA ASP A 384 8.13 13.76 -4.63
C ASP A 384 8.44 15.22 -4.27
N ASP A 385 8.82 15.51 -3.02
CA ASP A 385 9.14 16.86 -2.60
C ASP A 385 10.46 17.37 -3.21
N ALA A 386 10.40 18.57 -3.77
CA ALA A 386 11.52 19.16 -4.46
C ALA A 386 12.74 19.40 -3.56
N ASP A 387 12.54 19.75 -2.28
CA ASP A 387 13.61 19.92 -1.29
C ASP A 387 14.18 18.58 -0.86
N TRP A 388 13.37 17.50 -0.75
CA TRP A 388 13.88 16.15 -0.56
C TRP A 388 14.77 15.70 -1.72
N LEU A 389 14.30 15.90 -2.97
CA LEU A 389 15.06 15.59 -4.18
C LEU A 389 16.41 16.32 -4.21
N LYS A 390 16.41 17.62 -3.91
CA LYS A 390 17.67 18.40 -3.86
C LYS A 390 18.65 17.90 -2.80
N ARG A 391 18.15 17.38 -1.71
CA ARG A 391 18.96 16.94 -0.58
C ARG A 391 19.51 15.53 -0.78
N TYR A 392 18.67 14.60 -1.23
CA TYR A 392 18.96 13.17 -1.22
C TYR A 392 19.16 12.53 -2.60
N ALA A 393 18.54 13.06 -3.65
CA ALA A 393 18.71 12.55 -5.00
C ALA A 393 20.01 13.07 -5.61
N ARG A 394 21.06 12.23 -5.56
CA ARG A 394 22.41 12.58 -6.02
C ARG A 394 22.94 11.53 -6.96
N ASN A 395 23.69 11.99 -8.00
CA ASN A 395 24.37 11.11 -8.94
C ASN A 395 25.66 10.51 -8.32
N ALA A 396 26.37 9.69 -9.08
CA ALA A 396 27.62 9.05 -8.65
C ALA A 396 28.74 10.05 -8.30
N ALA A 397 28.71 11.26 -8.87
CA ALA A 397 29.64 12.34 -8.53
C ALA A 397 29.23 13.12 -7.26
N GLY A 398 28.10 12.77 -6.63
CA GLY A 398 27.54 13.46 -5.47
C GLY A 398 26.78 14.73 -5.81
N GLU A 399 26.58 15.03 -7.08
CA GLU A 399 25.85 16.22 -7.53
C GLU A 399 24.34 16.01 -7.34
N PRO A 400 23.61 17.01 -6.80
CA PRO A 400 22.18 16.93 -6.63
C PRO A 400 21.45 17.03 -7.98
N VAL A 401 20.24 16.48 -8.04
CA VAL A 401 19.37 16.62 -9.21
C VAL A 401 19.22 18.12 -9.60
N PRO A 402 19.38 18.48 -10.88
CA PRO A 402 19.24 19.86 -11.33
C PRO A 402 17.81 20.38 -11.19
N ASP A 403 17.65 21.68 -10.88
CA ASP A 403 16.32 22.32 -10.79
C ASP A 403 15.54 22.22 -12.11
N SER A 404 16.26 22.27 -13.25
CA SER A 404 15.67 22.08 -14.58
C SER A 404 15.03 20.70 -14.75
N LEU A 405 15.63 19.66 -14.19
CA LEU A 405 15.10 18.29 -14.25
C LEU A 405 13.89 18.11 -13.32
N ILE A 406 13.91 18.73 -12.13
CA ILE A 406 12.74 18.77 -11.22
C ILE A 406 11.58 19.49 -11.93
N ARG A 407 11.86 20.63 -12.57
CA ARG A 407 10.85 21.37 -13.35
C ARG A 407 10.29 20.51 -14.49
N GLN A 408 11.14 19.86 -15.27
CA GLN A 408 10.71 18.95 -16.35
C GLN A 408 9.84 17.83 -15.84
N ARG A 409 10.14 17.25 -14.67
CA ARG A 409 9.28 16.24 -14.02
C ARG A 409 7.89 16.81 -13.73
N ILE A 410 7.82 17.99 -13.14
CA ILE A 410 6.54 18.67 -12.86
C ILE A 410 5.78 18.97 -14.16
N GLU A 411 6.45 19.49 -15.18
CA GLU A 411 5.85 19.75 -16.51
C GLU A 411 5.26 18.47 -17.13
N THR A 412 5.89 17.32 -16.89
CA THR A 412 5.45 16.02 -17.42
C THR A 412 4.31 15.41 -16.61
N THR A 413 4.36 15.48 -15.27
CA THR A 413 3.47 14.69 -14.40
C THR A 413 2.28 15.48 -13.86
N GLN A 414 2.45 16.78 -13.56
CA GLN A 414 1.40 17.60 -12.95
C GLN A 414 0.11 17.72 -13.78
N PRO A 415 0.14 17.86 -15.12
CA PRO A 415 -1.08 17.90 -15.92
C PRO A 415 -1.97 16.67 -15.75
N PHE A 416 -1.36 15.52 -15.44
CA PHE A 416 -2.03 14.21 -15.32
C PHE A 416 -2.21 13.76 -13.88
N ALA A 417 -1.97 14.60 -12.88
CA ALA A 417 -2.15 14.25 -11.47
C ALA A 417 -3.59 13.79 -11.16
N ALA A 418 -4.59 14.50 -11.71
CA ALA A 418 -5.98 14.07 -11.59
C ALA A 418 -6.23 12.71 -12.27
N PHE A 419 -5.70 12.49 -13.49
CA PHE A 419 -5.84 11.22 -14.20
C PHE A 419 -5.24 10.04 -13.41
N ALA A 420 -4.08 10.22 -12.81
CA ALA A 420 -3.44 9.19 -12.00
C ALA A 420 -4.32 8.75 -10.81
N GLN A 421 -4.89 9.70 -10.07
CA GLN A 421 -5.79 9.41 -8.95
C GLN A 421 -7.14 8.83 -9.41
N ARG A 422 -7.65 9.28 -10.54
CA ARG A 422 -8.87 8.73 -11.17
C ARG A 422 -8.65 7.29 -11.65
N GLY A 423 -7.41 6.90 -11.95
CA GLY A 423 -7.01 5.51 -12.20
C GLY A 423 -7.18 4.58 -11.00
N ILE A 424 -7.17 5.13 -9.77
CA ILE A 424 -7.55 4.40 -8.55
C ILE A 424 -9.08 4.46 -8.39
N LEU A 425 -9.66 5.65 -8.56
CA LEU A 425 -11.10 5.91 -8.36
C LEU A 425 -12.01 5.04 -9.24
N VAL A 426 -11.61 4.72 -10.47
CA VAL A 426 -12.43 3.91 -11.39
C VAL A 426 -12.74 2.51 -10.83
N VAL A 427 -11.85 1.95 -10.01
CA VAL A 427 -11.98 0.59 -9.48
C VAL A 427 -13.16 0.45 -8.52
N PRO A 428 -13.30 1.24 -7.44
CA PRO A 428 -14.46 1.13 -6.54
C PRO A 428 -15.80 1.46 -7.24
N PHE A 429 -15.81 2.35 -8.23
CA PHE A 429 -17.02 2.59 -9.03
C PHE A 429 -17.39 1.37 -9.86
N PHE A 430 -16.42 0.71 -10.47
CA PHE A 430 -16.64 -0.54 -11.19
C PHE A 430 -17.06 -1.67 -10.26
N GLU A 431 -16.34 -1.92 -9.15
CA GLU A 431 -16.66 -3.02 -8.23
C GLU A 431 -18.05 -2.85 -7.61
N ARG A 432 -18.41 -1.64 -7.16
CA ARG A 432 -19.77 -1.39 -6.67
C ARG A 432 -20.82 -1.75 -7.70
N ALA A 433 -20.67 -1.27 -8.94
CA ALA A 433 -21.62 -1.54 -10.00
C ALA A 433 -21.66 -3.03 -10.37
N LEU A 434 -20.51 -3.73 -10.37
CA LEU A 434 -20.40 -5.16 -10.62
C LEU A 434 -21.19 -5.98 -9.59
N TYR A 435 -20.99 -5.72 -8.29
CA TYR A 435 -21.67 -6.46 -7.23
C TYR A 435 -23.15 -6.13 -7.11
N GLN A 436 -23.62 -5.01 -7.66
CA GLN A 436 -25.03 -4.64 -7.75
C GLN A 436 -25.77 -5.29 -8.94
N LEU A 437 -25.08 -5.92 -9.90
CA LEU A 437 -25.72 -6.67 -10.96
C LEU A 437 -26.49 -7.86 -10.39
N SER A 438 -27.69 -8.12 -10.94
CA SER A 438 -28.41 -9.37 -10.66
C SER A 438 -27.67 -10.57 -11.26
N ASP A 439 -27.88 -11.74 -10.68
CA ASP A 439 -27.24 -12.97 -11.16
C ASP A 439 -27.53 -13.25 -12.66
N ASP A 440 -28.70 -12.87 -13.14
CA ASP A 440 -29.11 -13.00 -14.56
C ASP A 440 -28.41 -12.00 -15.49
N ALA A 441 -27.95 -10.87 -14.97
CA ALA A 441 -27.21 -9.84 -15.72
C ALA A 441 -25.69 -10.07 -15.71
N LEU A 442 -25.21 -11.03 -14.93
CA LEU A 442 -23.79 -11.37 -14.84
C LEU A 442 -23.37 -12.26 -16.01
N ASP A 443 -23.06 -11.65 -17.14
CA ASP A 443 -22.43 -12.28 -18.30
C ASP A 443 -21.17 -11.48 -18.75
N ASN A 444 -20.33 -12.13 -19.58
CA ASN A 444 -19.05 -11.56 -19.97
C ASN A 444 -19.18 -10.21 -20.70
N GLU A 445 -20.16 -10.08 -21.58
CA GLU A 445 -20.33 -8.88 -22.41
C GLU A 445 -20.87 -7.72 -21.56
N THR A 446 -21.84 -7.99 -20.69
CA THR A 446 -22.39 -7.00 -19.74
C THR A 446 -21.28 -6.46 -18.82
N VAL A 447 -20.45 -7.34 -18.28
CA VAL A 447 -19.37 -6.94 -17.34
C VAL A 447 -18.25 -6.17 -18.06
N LEU A 448 -17.87 -6.56 -19.28
CA LEU A 448 -16.94 -5.78 -20.10
C LEU A 448 -17.49 -4.40 -20.48
N ALA A 449 -18.77 -4.35 -20.86
CA ALA A 449 -19.44 -3.07 -21.17
C ALA A 449 -19.48 -2.15 -19.93
N LEU A 450 -19.77 -2.71 -18.76
CA LEU A 450 -19.75 -1.98 -17.49
C LEU A 450 -18.35 -1.42 -17.18
N ALA A 451 -17.29 -2.22 -17.37
CA ALA A 451 -15.91 -1.75 -17.19
C ALA A 451 -15.60 -0.57 -18.12
N ARG A 452 -15.92 -0.69 -19.42
CA ARG A 452 -15.73 0.40 -20.41
C ARG A 452 -16.55 1.64 -20.07
N ASP A 453 -17.76 1.48 -19.52
CA ASP A 453 -18.58 2.61 -19.09
C ASP A 453 -17.96 3.36 -17.90
N CYS A 454 -17.48 2.62 -16.92
CA CYS A 454 -16.77 3.21 -15.78
C CYS A 454 -15.49 3.96 -16.23
N GLU A 455 -14.70 3.38 -17.15
CA GLU A 455 -13.51 4.04 -17.68
C GLU A 455 -13.87 5.33 -18.42
N ARG A 456 -14.86 5.31 -19.31
CA ARG A 456 -15.30 6.54 -19.99
C ARG A 456 -15.74 7.62 -19.01
N ARG A 457 -16.54 7.26 -18.02
CA ARG A 457 -17.09 8.19 -17.04
C ARG A 457 -16.03 8.75 -16.10
N ILE A 458 -15.14 7.90 -15.60
CA ILE A 458 -14.18 8.28 -14.56
C ILE A 458 -12.86 8.73 -15.16
N LEU A 459 -12.30 8.02 -16.14
CA LEU A 459 -11.02 8.36 -16.75
C LEU A 459 -11.13 9.35 -17.91
N GLY A 460 -12.29 9.45 -18.55
CA GLY A 460 -12.48 10.27 -19.73
C GLY A 460 -11.90 9.66 -21.02
N VAL A 461 -11.60 8.36 -21.04
CA VAL A 461 -11.08 7.63 -22.18
C VAL A 461 -11.93 6.38 -22.47
N PRO A 462 -12.04 5.93 -23.74
CA PRO A 462 -12.88 4.78 -24.11
C PRO A 462 -12.44 3.47 -23.45
N VAL A 463 -11.13 3.29 -23.33
CA VAL A 463 -10.47 2.11 -22.72
C VAL A 463 -9.32 2.61 -21.88
N GLY A 464 -9.23 2.14 -20.64
CA GLY A 464 -8.12 2.47 -19.74
C GLY A 464 -6.80 1.84 -20.20
N PRO A 465 -5.67 2.42 -19.81
CA PRO A 465 -4.35 1.87 -20.14
C PRO A 465 -3.98 0.64 -19.30
N ARG A 466 -4.85 0.22 -18.39
CA ARG A 466 -4.68 -0.95 -17.51
C ARG A 466 -5.93 -1.82 -17.58
N PRO A 467 -5.79 -3.15 -17.72
CA PRO A 467 -6.93 -4.07 -17.74
C PRO A 467 -7.64 -4.05 -16.38
N LEU A 468 -8.82 -3.44 -16.32
CA LEU A 468 -9.57 -3.20 -15.07
C LEU A 468 -9.96 -4.53 -14.41
N LEU A 469 -10.50 -5.48 -15.18
CA LEU A 469 -10.93 -6.79 -14.69
C LEU A 469 -9.76 -7.72 -14.27
N ALA A 470 -8.54 -7.43 -14.71
CA ALA A 470 -7.37 -8.25 -14.39
C ALA A 470 -6.55 -7.69 -13.22
N ILE A 471 -7.02 -6.64 -12.56
CA ILE A 471 -6.40 -6.10 -11.34
C ILE A 471 -6.39 -7.20 -10.27
N PRO A 472 -5.22 -7.57 -9.70
CA PRO A 472 -5.11 -8.69 -8.77
C PRO A 472 -6.04 -8.58 -7.55
N HIS A 473 -6.30 -7.36 -7.08
CA HIS A 473 -7.20 -7.09 -5.95
C HIS A 473 -8.63 -7.60 -6.18
N LEU A 474 -9.15 -7.48 -7.40
CA LEU A 474 -10.50 -7.95 -7.71
C LEU A 474 -10.64 -9.47 -7.62
N LEU A 475 -9.52 -10.16 -7.84
CA LEU A 475 -9.48 -11.63 -7.96
C LEU A 475 -9.24 -12.33 -6.62
N ASN A 476 -8.89 -11.58 -5.57
CA ASN A 476 -8.56 -12.10 -4.25
C ASN A 476 -9.62 -11.67 -3.24
N GLN A 477 -10.13 -12.60 -2.43
CA GLN A 477 -11.16 -12.35 -1.44
C GLN A 477 -10.75 -11.31 -0.38
N GLU A 478 -9.48 -11.30 0.03
CA GLU A 478 -9.00 -10.36 1.06
C GLU A 478 -9.03 -8.92 0.56
N SER A 479 -8.61 -8.68 -0.68
CA SER A 479 -8.44 -7.35 -1.26
C SER A 479 -9.57 -6.89 -2.17
N ALA A 480 -10.48 -7.79 -2.58
CA ALA A 480 -11.66 -7.41 -3.37
C ALA A 480 -12.55 -6.42 -2.62
N ALA A 481 -13.13 -5.47 -3.34
CA ALA A 481 -13.96 -4.39 -2.81
C ALA A 481 -13.27 -3.56 -1.72
N SER A 482 -11.93 -3.41 -1.79
CA SER A 482 -11.13 -2.61 -0.85
C SER A 482 -10.24 -1.57 -1.54
N TYR A 483 -10.25 -1.51 -2.88
CA TYR A 483 -9.34 -0.66 -3.65
C TYR A 483 -9.51 0.84 -3.40
N HIS A 484 -10.68 1.27 -2.92
CA HIS A 484 -10.96 2.62 -2.44
C HIS A 484 -10.00 3.04 -1.32
N GLY A 485 -9.47 2.08 -0.54
CA GLY A 485 -8.55 2.33 0.55
C GLY A 485 -7.31 3.11 0.12
N TYR A 486 -6.75 2.85 -1.06
CA TYR A 486 -5.61 3.61 -1.60
C TYR A 486 -5.95 5.08 -1.87
N LEU A 487 -7.15 5.36 -2.38
CA LEU A 487 -7.55 6.74 -2.64
C LEU A 487 -7.86 7.49 -1.35
N LEU A 488 -8.54 6.84 -0.41
CA LEU A 488 -8.78 7.40 0.92
C LEU A 488 -7.46 7.66 1.64
N ALA A 489 -6.50 6.75 1.56
CA ALA A 489 -5.17 6.95 2.12
C ALA A 489 -4.47 8.18 1.52
N ASN A 490 -4.48 8.33 0.19
CA ASN A 490 -3.93 9.52 -0.46
C ASN A 490 -4.60 10.81 0.01
N MET A 491 -5.93 10.82 0.16
CA MET A 491 -6.65 11.98 0.71
C MET A 491 -6.16 12.32 2.12
N ALA A 492 -6.03 11.32 2.98
CA ALA A 492 -5.53 11.48 4.35
C ALA A 492 -4.06 11.96 4.37
N VAL A 493 -3.22 11.42 3.49
CA VAL A 493 -1.81 11.86 3.33
C VAL A 493 -1.75 13.34 2.98
N TYR A 494 -2.49 13.80 1.97
CA TYR A 494 -2.46 15.21 1.57
C TYR A 494 -3.06 16.14 2.63
N GLN A 495 -4.07 15.70 3.38
CA GLN A 495 -4.58 16.44 4.53
C GLN A 495 -3.52 16.54 5.65
N THR A 496 -2.80 15.46 5.94
CA THR A 496 -1.71 15.41 6.91
C THR A 496 -0.54 16.29 6.50
N ARG A 497 -0.14 16.23 5.21
CA ARG A 497 0.92 17.09 4.65
C ARG A 497 0.56 18.56 4.77
N ALA A 498 -0.68 18.95 4.40
CA ALA A 498 -1.15 20.32 4.53
C ALA A 498 -1.16 20.81 5.99
N TYR A 499 -1.48 19.93 6.95
CA TYR A 499 -1.35 20.24 8.37
C TYR A 499 0.10 20.55 8.75
N PHE A 500 1.06 19.66 8.41
CA PHE A 500 2.47 19.85 8.75
C PHE A 500 3.10 21.07 8.04
N GLU A 501 2.74 21.32 6.78
CA GLU A 501 3.17 22.52 6.06
C GLU A 501 2.66 23.82 6.72
N ARG A 502 1.42 23.82 7.19
CA ARG A 502 0.83 24.97 7.92
C ARG A 502 1.49 25.18 9.28
N GLU A 503 1.74 24.12 10.05
CA GLU A 503 2.27 24.19 11.41
C GLU A 503 3.77 24.47 11.45
N TYR A 504 4.55 23.87 10.53
CA TYR A 504 6.01 23.92 10.58
C TYR A 504 6.64 24.60 9.36
N GLY A 505 5.91 24.75 8.27
CA GLY A 505 6.39 25.35 7.02
C GLY A 505 7.21 24.41 6.14
N TYR A 506 7.47 23.16 6.55
CA TYR A 506 8.25 22.18 5.78
C TYR A 506 8.06 20.75 6.32
N LEU A 507 8.34 19.76 5.46
CA LEU A 507 8.28 18.34 5.82
C LEU A 507 9.68 17.69 5.83
N THR A 508 10.48 17.90 4.80
CA THR A 508 11.80 17.25 4.64
C THR A 508 12.67 17.49 5.86
N ASP A 509 13.12 16.42 6.52
CA ASP A 509 13.98 16.46 7.71
C ASP A 509 13.41 17.26 8.91
N ASN A 510 12.09 17.28 9.04
CA ASN A 510 11.43 17.93 10.16
C ASN A 510 11.27 16.95 11.34
N PRO A 511 12.03 17.11 12.44
CA PRO A 511 12.06 16.15 13.55
C PRO A 511 10.77 16.13 14.39
N ALA A 512 9.83 17.05 14.17
CA ALA A 512 8.54 17.07 14.85
C ALA A 512 7.52 16.09 14.24
N ILE A 513 7.75 15.64 12.99
CA ILE A 513 6.79 14.80 12.25
C ILE A 513 6.67 13.41 12.87
N GLY A 514 7.78 12.69 13.06
CA GLY A 514 7.75 11.34 13.62
C GLY A 514 7.05 11.26 14.97
N PRO A 515 7.40 12.10 15.97
CA PRO A 515 6.69 12.14 17.25
C PRO A 515 5.19 12.47 17.14
N ALA A 516 4.79 13.35 16.21
CA ALA A 516 3.39 13.68 15.99
C ALA A 516 2.62 12.49 15.40
N LEU A 517 3.18 11.83 14.37
CA LEU A 517 2.60 10.61 13.80
C LEU A 517 2.52 9.49 14.85
N ALA A 518 3.60 9.26 15.61
CA ALA A 518 3.63 8.27 16.66
C ALA A 518 2.52 8.49 17.69
N ARG A 519 2.30 9.73 18.11
CA ARG A 519 1.30 10.08 19.13
C ARG A 519 -0.14 9.95 18.61
N HIS A 520 -0.41 10.47 17.41
CA HIS A 520 -1.77 10.67 16.92
C HIS A 520 -2.26 9.56 16.00
N TYR A 521 -1.35 8.94 15.24
CA TYR A 521 -1.68 7.89 14.28
C TYR A 521 -1.29 6.51 14.77
N TRP A 522 -0.04 6.31 15.24
CA TRP A 522 0.47 4.95 15.49
C TRP A 522 0.11 4.42 16.88
N ALA A 523 0.28 5.23 17.94
CA ALA A 523 0.03 4.80 19.31
C ALA A 523 -1.36 4.20 19.56
N PRO A 524 -2.44 4.74 18.96
CA PRO A 524 -3.77 4.16 19.13
C PRO A 524 -3.94 2.78 18.47
N GLY A 525 -3.17 2.45 17.44
CA GLY A 525 -3.46 1.30 16.61
C GLY A 525 -4.89 1.35 16.08
N ASN A 526 -5.56 0.21 16.02
CA ASN A 526 -6.96 0.13 15.58
C ASN A 526 -8.00 0.42 16.69
N SER A 527 -7.56 0.97 17.84
CA SER A 527 -8.50 1.40 18.91
C SER A 527 -9.28 2.68 18.56
N LEU A 528 -8.82 3.43 17.56
CA LEU A 528 -9.50 4.59 16.96
C LEU A 528 -9.78 4.30 15.48
N SER A 529 -10.86 4.87 14.97
CA SER A 529 -11.14 4.89 13.54
C SER A 529 -10.16 5.82 12.80
N HIS A 530 -10.00 5.61 11.49
CA HIS A 530 -9.16 6.46 10.64
C HIS A 530 -9.54 7.95 10.74
N ASN A 531 -10.85 8.25 10.75
CA ASN A 531 -11.32 9.63 10.90
C ASN A 531 -10.96 10.25 12.26
N GLU A 532 -11.05 9.47 13.34
CA GLU A 532 -10.66 9.94 14.69
C GLU A 532 -9.16 10.24 14.78
N THR A 533 -8.31 9.43 14.13
CA THR A 533 -6.87 9.70 14.09
C THR A 533 -6.55 10.97 13.30
N LEU A 534 -7.23 11.21 12.16
CA LEU A 534 -7.11 12.45 11.39
C LEU A 534 -7.54 13.67 12.20
N ILE A 535 -8.69 13.61 12.88
CA ILE A 535 -9.15 14.71 13.77
C ILE A 535 -8.16 14.94 14.89
N SER A 536 -7.61 13.88 15.47
CA SER A 536 -6.62 13.97 16.56
C SER A 536 -5.38 14.75 16.17
N LEU A 537 -4.89 14.58 14.94
CA LEU A 537 -3.69 15.28 14.45
C LEU A 537 -4.05 16.63 13.83
N THR A 538 -5.01 16.66 12.90
CA THR A 538 -5.24 17.82 12.02
C THR A 538 -6.30 18.77 12.56
N GLY A 539 -7.14 18.32 13.49
CA GLY A 539 -8.31 19.05 13.99
C GLY A 539 -9.52 19.02 13.02
N GLU A 540 -9.39 18.36 11.88
CA GLU A 540 -10.40 18.32 10.82
C GLU A 540 -10.82 16.88 10.51
N PRO A 541 -12.12 16.62 10.22
CA PRO A 541 -12.56 15.33 9.74
C PRO A 541 -12.01 15.06 8.33
N PHE A 542 -12.03 13.80 7.97
CA PHE A 542 -11.61 13.31 6.66
C PHE A 542 -12.33 14.03 5.50
N ASN A 543 -11.57 14.48 4.50
CA ASN A 543 -12.12 15.11 3.30
C ASN A 543 -11.21 14.97 2.07
N ALA A 544 -11.82 15.09 0.89
CA ALA A 544 -11.13 14.95 -0.39
C ALA A 544 -10.41 16.22 -0.87
N LYS A 545 -10.62 17.36 -0.19
CA LYS A 545 -10.22 18.69 -0.69
C LYS A 545 -8.72 18.79 -0.97
N TYR A 546 -7.90 18.37 -0.02
CA TYR A 546 -6.44 18.59 -0.09
C TYR A 546 -5.80 17.83 -1.26
N LEU A 547 -6.19 16.58 -1.49
CA LEU A 547 -5.72 15.82 -2.64
C LEU A 547 -6.26 16.42 -3.96
N ALA A 548 -7.53 16.78 -4.00
CA ALA A 548 -8.13 17.39 -5.18
C ALA A 548 -7.48 18.75 -5.53
N ASP A 549 -7.20 19.60 -4.54
CA ASP A 549 -6.51 20.86 -4.73
C ASP A 549 -5.09 20.63 -5.32
N SER A 550 -4.37 19.61 -4.83
CA SER A 550 -3.07 19.24 -5.40
C SER A 550 -3.17 18.77 -6.85
N CYS A 551 -4.17 17.94 -7.16
CA CYS A 551 -4.42 17.46 -8.52
C CYS A 551 -4.79 18.60 -9.51
N ASN A 552 -5.40 19.66 -9.00
CA ASN A 552 -5.91 20.78 -9.82
C ASN A 552 -4.89 21.90 -10.01
N ARG A 553 -3.71 21.83 -9.37
CA ARG A 553 -2.65 22.83 -9.58
C ARG A 553 -2.22 22.86 -11.05
N THR A 554 -1.97 24.06 -11.53
CA THR A 554 -1.28 24.25 -12.81
C THR A 554 0.20 23.89 -12.68
N VAL A 555 0.87 23.65 -13.79
CA VAL A 555 2.34 23.45 -13.83
C VAL A 555 3.09 24.62 -13.21
N ASP A 556 2.67 25.86 -13.51
CA ASP A 556 3.33 27.05 -12.96
C ASP A 556 3.15 27.17 -11.45
N GLU A 557 1.97 26.86 -10.90
CA GLU A 557 1.73 26.83 -9.46
C GLU A 557 2.56 25.74 -8.78
N ALA A 558 2.57 24.52 -9.33
CA ALA A 558 3.38 23.42 -8.81
C ALA A 558 4.88 23.72 -8.84
N TRP A 559 5.37 24.33 -9.93
CA TRP A 559 6.76 24.76 -10.03
C TRP A 559 7.09 25.91 -9.08
N ALA A 560 6.20 26.89 -8.93
CA ALA A 560 6.41 27.99 -7.97
C ALA A 560 6.55 27.48 -6.53
N GLU A 561 5.71 26.51 -6.14
CA GLU A 561 5.81 25.85 -4.83
C GLU A 561 7.11 25.05 -4.69
N ALA A 562 7.45 24.22 -5.67
CA ALA A 562 8.70 23.44 -5.66
C ALA A 562 9.93 24.35 -5.55
N ARG A 563 9.98 25.44 -6.31
CA ARG A 563 11.06 26.42 -6.25
C ARG A 563 11.13 27.13 -4.89
N ALA A 564 9.99 27.45 -4.31
CA ALA A 564 9.95 28.04 -2.97
C ALA A 564 10.51 27.07 -1.91
N LYS A 565 10.15 25.79 -1.97
CA LYS A 565 10.70 24.72 -1.10
C LYS A 565 12.21 24.58 -1.27
N ILE A 566 12.72 24.52 -2.50
CA ILE A 566 14.16 24.46 -2.81
C ILE A 566 14.88 25.66 -2.20
N THR A 567 14.38 26.89 -2.43
CA THR A 567 14.99 28.13 -1.95
C THR A 567 15.01 28.19 -0.43
N ALA A 568 13.90 27.83 0.23
CA ALA A 568 13.81 27.78 1.68
C ALA A 568 14.76 26.75 2.28
N ALA A 569 14.84 25.56 1.68
CA ALA A 569 15.72 24.49 2.12
C ALA A 569 17.21 24.85 2.05
N ALA A 570 17.62 25.64 1.05
CA ALA A 570 19.02 26.08 0.88
C ALA A 570 19.53 26.95 2.04
N THR A 571 18.65 27.64 2.73
CA THR A 571 18.98 28.54 3.85
C THR A 571 18.48 28.05 5.20
N ARG A 572 17.77 26.92 5.23
CA ARG A 572 17.21 26.36 6.48
C ARG A 572 18.33 25.81 7.36
N ASP A 573 18.33 26.25 8.62
CA ASP A 573 19.14 25.63 9.65
C ASP A 573 18.40 24.37 10.12
N TYR A 574 18.77 23.23 9.53
CA TYR A 574 18.22 21.96 9.96
C TYR A 574 18.76 21.59 11.33
N PRO A 575 17.93 21.08 12.24
CA PRO A 575 18.40 20.60 13.52
C PRO A 575 19.59 19.64 13.32
N PRO A 576 20.58 19.68 14.23
CA PRO A 576 21.67 18.72 14.19
C PRO A 576 21.09 17.30 14.17
N HIS A 577 21.81 16.38 13.60
CA HIS A 577 21.44 14.97 13.53
C HIS A 577 20.95 14.53 14.91
N PRO A 578 19.73 14.00 15.08
CA PRO A 578 19.28 13.50 16.37
C PRO A 578 20.33 12.49 16.86
N ALA A 579 20.66 12.55 18.15
CA ALA A 579 21.60 11.60 18.76
C ALA A 579 21.03 10.16 18.79
N ASN A 580 19.74 10.01 18.48
CA ASN A 580 19.05 8.72 18.46
C ASN A 580 19.09 8.16 17.04
N ASP A 581 19.63 6.97 16.91
CA ASP A 581 19.43 6.09 15.77
C ASP A 581 17.95 5.78 15.59
N LEU A 582 17.58 4.98 14.57
CA LEU A 582 16.18 4.53 14.37
C LEU A 582 15.62 3.72 15.56
N ASP A 583 16.45 3.43 16.57
CA ASP A 583 16.09 2.61 17.73
C ASP A 583 15.54 1.25 17.30
N ALA A 584 16.30 0.55 16.47
CA ALA A 584 15.97 -0.77 15.94
C ALA A 584 17.22 -1.65 15.78
N THR A 585 17.01 -2.96 15.87
CA THR A 585 18.00 -3.94 15.39
C THR A 585 17.65 -4.31 13.96
N ILE A 586 18.50 -3.96 12.99
CA ILE A 586 18.20 -4.10 11.56
C ILE A 586 19.10 -5.13 10.90
N ARG A 587 18.51 -6.02 10.10
CA ARG A 587 19.22 -6.99 9.24
C ARG A 587 18.75 -6.87 7.81
N ILE A 588 19.68 -6.73 6.90
CA ILE A 588 19.42 -6.80 5.46
C ILE A 588 19.79 -8.20 5.00
N VAL A 589 18.82 -8.90 4.40
CA VAL A 589 19.03 -10.29 3.96
C VAL A 589 18.74 -10.46 2.46
N HIS A 590 19.32 -11.50 1.87
CA HIS A 590 18.98 -12.01 0.55
C HIS A 590 18.75 -13.52 0.66
N GLY A 591 17.50 -13.91 0.92
CA GLY A 591 17.19 -15.26 1.32
C GLY A 591 17.80 -15.62 2.68
N ALA A 592 18.70 -16.59 2.70
CA ALA A 592 19.41 -17.03 3.91
C ALA A 592 20.69 -16.23 4.19
N GLU A 593 21.19 -15.46 3.22
CA GLU A 593 22.40 -14.67 3.36
C GLU A 593 22.11 -13.35 4.06
N VAL A 594 22.95 -12.98 5.05
CA VAL A 594 22.93 -11.65 5.67
C VAL A 594 23.92 -10.77 4.92
N LEU A 595 23.39 -9.72 4.28
CA LEU A 595 24.20 -8.78 3.48
C LEU A 595 24.83 -7.68 4.33
N ALA A 596 24.08 -7.21 5.32
CA ALA A 596 24.51 -6.16 6.25
C ALA A 596 23.60 -6.17 7.50
N ASP A 597 24.11 -5.64 8.61
CA ASP A 597 23.32 -5.38 9.82
C ASP A 597 23.86 -4.12 10.53
N ASN A 598 23.09 -3.60 11.48
CA ASN A 598 23.47 -2.41 12.25
C ASN A 598 24.07 -2.72 13.63
N THR A 599 24.68 -3.90 13.80
CA THR A 599 25.31 -4.29 15.07
C THR A 599 26.43 -3.30 15.47
N GLU A 600 27.15 -2.76 14.49
CA GLU A 600 28.16 -1.74 14.70
C GLU A 600 27.56 -0.32 14.68
N SER A 601 26.84 0.02 13.61
CA SER A 601 26.10 1.27 13.44
C SER A 601 25.22 1.22 12.19
N ASP A 602 24.22 2.12 12.11
CA ASP A 602 23.40 2.30 10.91
C ASP A 602 24.25 2.70 9.69
N GLU A 603 25.27 3.52 9.88
CA GLU A 603 26.21 3.93 8.82
C GLU A 603 27.01 2.75 8.30
N ALA A 604 27.53 1.90 9.19
CA ALA A 604 28.28 0.70 8.81
C ALA A 604 27.40 -0.28 8.00
N MET A 605 26.16 -0.46 8.42
CA MET A 605 25.15 -1.26 7.69
C MET A 605 24.94 -0.70 6.29
N CYS A 606 24.67 0.60 6.16
CA CYS A 606 24.43 1.24 4.86
C CYS A 606 25.64 1.13 3.92
N MET A 607 26.86 1.36 4.43
CA MET A 607 28.09 1.20 3.66
C MET A 607 28.33 -0.27 3.27
N GLY A 608 28.02 -1.21 4.15
CA GLY A 608 28.12 -2.64 3.87
C GLY A 608 27.21 -3.05 2.74
N PHE A 609 25.96 -2.62 2.80
CA PHE A 609 24.96 -2.88 1.75
C PHE A 609 25.35 -2.23 0.41
N GLU A 610 25.75 -0.96 0.41
CA GLU A 610 26.23 -0.26 -0.79
C GLU A 610 27.39 -1.00 -1.47
N ARG A 611 28.36 -1.46 -0.68
CA ARG A 611 29.51 -2.23 -1.17
C ARG A 611 29.06 -3.55 -1.79
N TRP A 612 28.17 -4.28 -1.11
CA TRP A 612 27.65 -5.55 -1.62
C TRP A 612 26.93 -5.36 -2.96
N ILE A 613 26.09 -4.33 -3.09
CA ILE A 613 25.42 -3.99 -4.37
C ILE A 613 26.46 -3.69 -5.46
N GLY A 614 27.49 -2.90 -5.14
CA GLY A 614 28.54 -2.54 -6.11
C GLY A 614 29.36 -3.74 -6.61
N GLU A 615 29.56 -4.73 -5.77
CA GLU A 615 30.27 -5.97 -6.11
C GLU A 615 29.43 -6.91 -6.99
N HIS A 616 28.12 -6.98 -6.75
CA HIS A 616 27.23 -7.90 -7.45
C HIS A 616 26.51 -7.29 -8.66
N TYR A 617 26.36 -5.96 -8.69
CA TYR A 617 25.72 -5.20 -9.77
C TYR A 617 26.61 -4.05 -10.25
N PRO A 618 27.77 -4.33 -10.87
CA PRO A 618 28.76 -3.30 -11.22
C PRO A 618 28.23 -2.26 -12.22
N ALA A 619 27.26 -2.57 -13.06
CA ALA A 619 26.63 -1.62 -13.98
C ALA A 619 25.80 -0.54 -13.26
N SER A 620 25.31 -0.79 -12.04
CA SER A 620 24.53 0.18 -11.27
C SER A 620 25.34 1.40 -10.80
N GLN A 621 26.67 1.32 -10.82
CA GLN A 621 27.57 2.42 -10.47
C GLN A 621 27.98 3.28 -11.66
N GLN A 622 27.83 2.76 -12.86
CA GLN A 622 28.10 3.50 -14.09
C GLN A 622 26.78 4.10 -14.56
N GLY A 623 26.48 5.33 -14.14
CA GLY A 623 25.49 6.14 -14.83
C GLY A 623 25.83 6.07 -16.32
N THR A 624 25.12 5.25 -17.06
CA THR A 624 25.38 5.00 -18.46
C THR A 624 25.14 6.27 -19.26
N ALA A 625 26.20 7.06 -19.42
CA ALA A 625 26.41 7.84 -20.59
C ALA A 625 26.69 6.85 -21.74
N GLN A 626 25.67 6.27 -22.31
CA GLN A 626 25.73 5.67 -23.64
C GLN A 626 24.50 6.12 -24.43
N HIS A 627 24.82 6.80 -25.48
CA HIS A 627 24.17 7.57 -26.52
C HIS A 627 22.84 7.06 -27.03
#